data_9caf55b2ba62b290dcfa94e9aca1c459
#
_entry.id   9caf55b2ba62b290dcfa94e9aca1c459
#
_cell.length_a   1.000
_cell.length_b   1.000
_cell.length_c   1.000
_cell.angle_alpha   90.00
_cell.angle_beta   90.00
_cell.angle_gamma   90.00
#
_symmetry.space_group_name_H-M   'P 1'
#
loop_
_entity.id
_entity.type
_entity.pdbx_description
1 polymer ?
#
loop_
_entity_poly.entity_id
_entity_poly.type
_entity_poly.pdbx_seq_one_letter_code
_entity_poly.pdbx_strand_id
1 'polypeptide(L)'
;MSSIVKVGSLASFLQDGDQSLDAICRFLVLDTFVDLNPAGISLGLLRSNGYLEMLAGFGYDAHALEGHASIPMRRETPMTKAIRHNRLVELTNSQSFNAAHSTFSNSMFPQGFASAVAFPLHSVGAGILFLEKKFRLTAELRSFITTVGSIVALEIAKRQEMAPKHNILKTAFNRDTSSLTNREQVILRLIITGATNTEIAGEIGFSESLVRQETIAIYNLLGVSGRKEILERVSEDPDIFASAIAVGLAITKA
;
A
#
# COMPACT_ATOMS: atom_id res chain seq x y z
N MET A 1 -30.80 -1.30 -10.14
CA MET A 1 -30.42 -2.70 -10.42
C MET A 1 -30.23 -3.45 -9.13
N SER A 2 -30.61 -4.76 -9.05
CA SER A 2 -30.39 -5.56 -7.83
C SER A 2 -28.90 -5.75 -7.55
N SER A 3 -28.48 -5.77 -6.26
CA SER A 3 -27.09 -6.04 -5.84
C SER A 3 -26.55 -7.35 -6.42
N ILE A 4 -27.40 -8.37 -6.56
CA ILE A 4 -27.04 -9.67 -7.15
C ILE A 4 -26.63 -9.52 -8.62
N VAL A 5 -27.39 -8.74 -9.40
CA VAL A 5 -27.07 -8.51 -10.83
C VAL A 5 -25.73 -7.79 -10.97
N LYS A 6 -25.46 -6.80 -10.14
CA LYS A 6 -24.18 -6.06 -10.15
C LYS A 6 -22.99 -6.94 -9.78
N VAL A 7 -23.16 -7.81 -8.80
CA VAL A 7 -22.14 -8.81 -8.44
C VAL A 7 -21.89 -9.77 -9.61
N GLY A 8 -22.95 -10.21 -10.29
CA GLY A 8 -22.83 -11.05 -11.49
C GLY A 8 -22.09 -10.35 -12.63
N SER A 9 -22.44 -9.07 -12.92
CA SER A 9 -21.72 -8.25 -13.92
C SER A 9 -20.25 -8.10 -13.61
N LEU A 10 -19.90 -7.83 -12.33
CA LEU A 10 -18.50 -7.74 -11.89
C LEU A 10 -17.75 -9.07 -12.11
N ALA A 11 -18.38 -10.18 -11.72
CA ALA A 11 -17.77 -11.50 -11.89
C ALA A 11 -17.52 -11.82 -13.37
N SER A 12 -18.48 -11.53 -14.24
CA SER A 12 -18.32 -11.70 -15.68
C SER A 12 -17.22 -10.81 -16.24
N PHE A 13 -17.19 -9.52 -15.87
CA PHE A 13 -16.13 -8.60 -16.29
C PHE A 13 -14.72 -9.10 -15.91
N LEU A 14 -14.57 -9.69 -14.73
CA LEU A 14 -13.29 -10.23 -14.27
C LEU A 14 -12.91 -11.56 -14.96
N GLN A 15 -13.88 -12.30 -15.51
CA GLN A 15 -13.63 -13.53 -16.27
C GLN A 15 -13.12 -13.27 -17.70
N ASP A 16 -13.43 -12.12 -18.27
CA ASP A 16 -13.11 -11.79 -19.68
C ASP A 16 -11.61 -11.52 -19.94
N GLY A 17 -10.72 -11.75 -18.99
CA GLY A 17 -9.28 -11.74 -19.18
C GLY A 17 -8.50 -10.74 -18.31
N ASP A 18 -7.27 -10.39 -18.71
CA ASP A 18 -6.30 -9.58 -17.96
C ASP A 18 -6.70 -8.09 -17.86
N GLN A 19 -7.77 -7.81 -17.12
CA GLN A 19 -8.19 -6.43 -16.83
C GLN A 19 -7.15 -5.74 -15.94
N SER A 20 -6.65 -4.56 -16.30
CA SER A 20 -5.79 -3.78 -15.41
C SER A 20 -6.51 -3.42 -14.11
N LEU A 21 -5.77 -3.12 -13.03
CA LEU A 21 -6.39 -2.65 -11.79
C LEU A 21 -7.17 -1.34 -11.99
N ASP A 22 -6.70 -0.46 -12.89
CA ASP A 22 -7.43 0.76 -13.25
C ASP A 22 -8.74 0.45 -13.98
N ALA A 23 -8.76 -0.56 -14.87
CA ALA A 23 -9.98 -1.02 -15.52
C ALA A 23 -10.98 -1.58 -14.48
N ILE A 24 -10.50 -2.31 -13.46
CA ILE A 24 -11.33 -2.77 -12.35
C ILE A 24 -11.89 -1.57 -11.57
N CYS A 25 -11.05 -0.60 -11.20
CA CYS A 25 -11.51 0.63 -10.52
C CYS A 25 -12.58 1.35 -11.33
N ARG A 26 -12.36 1.52 -12.63
CA ARG A 26 -13.33 2.14 -13.55
C ARG A 26 -14.66 1.38 -13.57
N PHE A 27 -14.63 0.06 -13.69
CA PHE A 27 -15.84 -0.77 -13.70
C PHE A 27 -16.58 -0.67 -12.36
N LEU A 28 -15.86 -0.69 -11.25
CA LEU A 28 -16.47 -0.53 -9.92
C LEU A 28 -17.23 0.80 -9.79
N VAL A 29 -16.69 1.90 -10.31
CA VAL A 29 -17.33 3.23 -10.24
C VAL A 29 -18.50 3.33 -11.23
N LEU A 30 -18.31 2.93 -12.49
CA LEU A 30 -19.28 3.21 -13.55
C LEU A 30 -20.41 2.18 -13.64
N ASP A 31 -20.22 0.97 -13.10
CA ASP A 31 -21.21 -0.10 -13.14
C ASP A 31 -21.61 -0.58 -11.72
N THR A 32 -20.66 -1.14 -10.98
CA THR A 32 -20.95 -1.84 -9.73
C THR A 32 -21.54 -0.92 -8.66
N PHE A 33 -20.94 0.24 -8.42
CA PHE A 33 -21.36 1.20 -7.39
C PHE A 33 -22.13 2.41 -7.93
N VAL A 34 -22.52 2.42 -9.20
CA VAL A 34 -23.13 3.57 -9.88
C VAL A 34 -24.32 4.17 -9.11
N ASP A 35 -25.18 3.35 -8.49
CA ASP A 35 -26.35 3.82 -7.73
C ASP A 35 -25.98 4.56 -6.44
N LEU A 36 -24.71 4.50 -6.00
CA LEU A 36 -24.22 5.21 -4.82
C LEU A 36 -23.67 6.60 -5.16
N ASN A 37 -23.71 7.01 -6.43
CA ASN A 37 -23.08 8.24 -6.94
C ASN A 37 -21.60 8.35 -6.52
N PRO A 38 -20.74 7.43 -6.99
CA PRO A 38 -19.33 7.45 -6.62
C PRO A 38 -18.61 8.62 -7.27
N ALA A 39 -17.86 9.38 -6.48
CA ALA A 39 -16.90 10.39 -6.95
C ALA A 39 -15.59 9.74 -7.40
N GLY A 40 -15.25 8.57 -6.85
CA GLY A 40 -14.05 7.83 -7.21
C GLY A 40 -13.77 6.66 -6.28
N ILE A 41 -12.78 5.87 -6.63
CA ILE A 41 -12.32 4.71 -5.88
C ILE A 41 -10.80 4.60 -5.95
N SER A 42 -10.18 4.10 -4.89
CA SER A 42 -8.78 3.66 -4.90
C SER A 42 -8.65 2.26 -4.35
N LEU A 43 -7.68 1.53 -4.88
CA LEU A 43 -7.24 0.23 -4.38
C LEU A 43 -5.79 0.32 -3.91
N GLY A 44 -5.54 -0.16 -2.70
CA GLY A 44 -4.22 -0.28 -2.12
C GLY A 44 -3.92 -1.73 -1.76
N LEU A 45 -2.70 -2.18 -2.06
CA LEU A 45 -2.23 -3.52 -1.73
C LEU A 45 -1.30 -3.50 -0.54
N LEU A 46 -1.53 -4.42 0.38
CA LEU A 46 -0.67 -4.64 1.53
C LEU A 46 0.59 -5.39 1.06
N ARG A 47 1.75 -4.78 1.29
CA ARG A 47 3.04 -5.37 0.97
C ARG A 47 3.65 -6.05 2.19
N SER A 48 4.54 -6.99 1.95
CA SER A 48 5.27 -7.73 2.99
C SER A 48 6.08 -6.81 3.93
N ASN A 49 6.46 -5.61 3.45
CA ASN A 49 7.14 -4.59 4.24
C ASN A 49 6.23 -3.83 5.22
N GLY A 50 4.95 -4.22 5.36
CA GLY A 50 4.00 -3.56 6.25
C GLY A 50 3.47 -2.22 5.78
N TYR A 51 3.57 -1.93 4.47
CA TYR A 51 2.99 -0.75 3.85
C TYR A 51 1.79 -1.12 2.98
N LEU A 52 0.79 -0.24 2.98
CA LEU A 52 -0.30 -0.24 2.01
C LEU A 52 0.09 0.66 0.86
N GLU A 53 0.34 0.07 -0.30
CA GLU A 53 0.75 0.78 -1.51
C GLU A 53 -0.48 1.03 -2.40
N MET A 54 -0.75 2.29 -2.71
CA MET A 54 -1.85 2.68 -3.60
C MET A 54 -1.46 2.36 -5.04
N LEU A 55 -2.16 1.43 -5.69
CA LEU A 55 -1.78 0.92 -7.00
C LEU A 55 -2.70 1.33 -8.13
N ALA A 56 -3.96 1.63 -7.83
CA ALA A 56 -4.95 1.94 -8.84
C ALA A 56 -6.03 2.84 -8.28
N GLY A 57 -6.66 3.62 -9.15
CA GLY A 57 -7.80 4.44 -8.80
C GLY A 57 -8.53 4.95 -10.02
N PHE A 58 -9.74 5.44 -9.79
CA PHE A 58 -10.57 6.09 -10.80
C PHE A 58 -11.35 7.24 -10.16
N GLY A 59 -11.54 8.34 -10.90
CA GLY A 59 -12.19 9.56 -10.40
C GLY A 59 -11.21 10.57 -9.78
N TYR A 60 -9.91 10.38 -10.04
CA TYR A 60 -8.83 11.28 -9.62
C TYR A 60 -8.27 12.05 -10.82
N ASP A 61 -7.60 13.16 -10.55
CA ASP A 61 -6.78 13.83 -11.55
C ASP A 61 -5.60 12.91 -11.94
N ALA A 62 -5.26 12.84 -13.24
CA ALA A 62 -4.26 11.91 -13.76
C ALA A 62 -2.90 12.01 -13.08
N HIS A 63 -2.52 13.22 -12.60
CA HIS A 63 -1.28 13.45 -11.87
C HIS A 63 -1.33 13.07 -10.37
N ALA A 64 -2.52 12.78 -9.83
CA ALA A 64 -2.68 12.50 -8.40
C ALA A 64 -2.11 11.13 -7.98
N LEU A 65 -1.98 10.20 -8.92
CA LEU A 65 -1.47 8.84 -8.69
C LEU A 65 0.01 8.68 -9.10
N GLU A 66 0.64 9.67 -9.72
CA GLU A 66 2.05 9.61 -10.14
C GLU A 66 3.03 9.57 -8.98
N GLY A 67 2.61 9.96 -7.78
CA GLY A 67 3.35 9.76 -6.54
C GLY A 67 2.73 8.61 -5.75
N HIS A 68 3.11 7.38 -5.99
CA HIS A 68 2.60 6.19 -5.31
C HIS A 68 2.62 6.38 -3.79
N ALA A 69 1.48 6.79 -3.23
CA ALA A 69 1.38 6.99 -1.79
C ALA A 69 1.47 5.63 -1.10
N SER A 70 2.57 5.44 -0.41
CA SER A 70 2.80 4.27 0.44
C SER A 70 2.43 4.64 1.87
N ILE A 71 1.45 3.94 2.43
CA ILE A 71 0.89 4.23 3.74
C ILE A 71 1.37 3.15 4.71
N PRO A 72 2.18 3.48 5.74
CA PRO A 72 2.59 2.48 6.72
C PRO A 72 1.36 1.97 7.50
N MET A 73 1.25 0.66 7.71
CA MET A 73 0.13 0.03 8.41
C MET A 73 -0.04 0.53 9.85
N ARG A 74 1.01 1.06 10.49
CA ARG A 74 0.93 1.72 11.81
C ARG A 74 0.15 3.04 11.78
N ARG A 75 0.07 3.71 10.61
CA ARG A 75 -0.69 4.95 10.46
C ARG A 75 -2.19 4.67 10.45
N GLU A 76 -2.93 5.40 11.26
CA GLU A 76 -4.37 5.27 11.32
C GLU A 76 -5.04 6.00 10.15
N THR A 77 -5.40 5.25 9.12
CA THR A 77 -6.23 5.72 8.00
C THR A 77 -7.48 4.83 7.92
N PRO A 78 -8.53 5.25 7.21
CA PRO A 78 -9.70 4.40 6.98
C PRO A 78 -9.33 3.05 6.38
N MET A 79 -8.43 3.02 5.40
CA MET A 79 -7.99 1.80 4.73
C MET A 79 -7.20 0.89 5.67
N THR A 80 -6.23 1.43 6.44
CA THR A 80 -5.46 0.63 7.40
C THR A 80 -6.32 0.10 8.54
N LYS A 81 -7.35 0.86 8.96
CA LYS A 81 -8.36 0.40 9.92
C LYS A 81 -9.23 -0.71 9.33
N ALA A 82 -9.64 -0.59 8.06
CA ALA A 82 -10.41 -1.61 7.37
C ALA A 82 -9.65 -2.94 7.30
N ILE A 83 -8.35 -2.91 6.98
CA ILE A 83 -7.49 -4.11 6.97
C ILE A 83 -7.38 -4.70 8.38
N ARG A 84 -6.96 -3.90 9.39
CA ARG A 84 -6.70 -4.40 10.75
C ARG A 84 -7.91 -5.04 11.40
N HIS A 85 -9.09 -4.49 11.16
CA HIS A 85 -10.31 -4.95 11.80
C HIS A 85 -11.17 -5.85 10.89
N ASN A 86 -10.72 -6.08 9.65
CA ASN A 86 -11.44 -6.80 8.59
C ASN A 86 -12.92 -6.37 8.50
N ARG A 87 -13.17 -5.07 8.48
CA ARG A 87 -14.52 -4.48 8.44
C ARG A 87 -14.56 -3.17 7.66
N LEU A 88 -15.76 -2.79 7.23
CA LEU A 88 -15.98 -1.49 6.59
C LEU A 88 -15.76 -0.36 7.60
N VAL A 89 -15.13 0.72 7.13
CA VAL A 89 -14.91 1.95 7.90
C VAL A 89 -15.58 3.11 7.16
N GLU A 90 -16.58 3.70 7.77
CA GLU A 90 -17.33 4.83 7.23
C GLU A 90 -16.65 6.16 7.57
N LEU A 91 -16.73 7.08 6.64
CA LEU A 91 -16.35 8.48 6.79
C LEU A 91 -17.51 9.35 6.34
N THR A 92 -18.15 9.98 7.29
CA THR A 92 -19.36 10.77 7.06
C THR A 92 -19.11 12.26 6.82
N ASN A 93 -17.84 12.70 6.87
CA ASN A 93 -17.48 14.10 6.75
C ASN A 93 -16.10 14.25 6.06
N SER A 94 -16.11 14.86 4.88
CA SER A 94 -14.89 15.18 4.12
C SER A 94 -13.93 16.12 4.87
N GLN A 95 -14.45 17.06 5.67
CA GLN A 95 -13.62 17.98 6.46
C GLN A 95 -12.84 17.26 7.54
N SER A 96 -13.46 16.30 8.24
CA SER A 96 -12.78 15.46 9.24
C SER A 96 -11.71 14.57 8.60
N PHE A 97 -11.95 14.11 7.37
CA PHE A 97 -10.96 13.34 6.61
C PHE A 97 -9.75 14.20 6.25
N ASN A 98 -9.98 15.38 5.67
CA ASN A 98 -8.92 16.30 5.27
C ASN A 98 -8.11 16.81 6.48
N ALA A 99 -8.76 17.10 7.60
CA ALA A 99 -8.09 17.49 8.83
C ALA A 99 -7.21 16.38 9.44
N ALA A 100 -7.70 15.15 9.43
CA ALA A 100 -6.96 13.98 9.93
C ALA A 100 -5.81 13.54 9.00
N HIS A 101 -5.87 13.92 7.72
CA HIS A 101 -4.95 13.48 6.67
C HIS A 101 -4.32 14.63 5.89
N SER A 102 -4.12 15.79 6.54
CA SER A 102 -3.54 17.00 5.94
C SER A 102 -2.14 16.82 5.32
N THR A 103 -1.45 15.73 5.63
CA THR A 103 -0.17 15.37 5.01
C THR A 103 -0.30 14.70 3.62
N PHE A 104 -1.52 14.36 3.20
CA PHE A 104 -1.75 13.96 1.82
C PHE A 104 -2.07 15.20 1.00
N SER A 105 -1.49 15.30 -0.19
CA SER A 105 -1.87 16.32 -1.15
C SER A 105 -3.38 16.24 -1.42
N ASN A 106 -4.07 17.38 -1.43
CA ASN A 106 -5.50 17.45 -1.77
C ASN A 106 -5.83 16.88 -3.15
N SER A 107 -4.82 16.74 -4.03
CA SER A 107 -4.93 16.10 -5.33
C SER A 107 -5.10 14.56 -5.27
N MET A 108 -4.82 13.94 -4.12
CA MET A 108 -4.95 12.48 -3.95
C MET A 108 -6.38 11.99 -3.72
N PHE A 109 -7.34 12.89 -3.63
CA PHE A 109 -8.75 12.54 -3.37
C PHE A 109 -9.64 13.15 -4.44
N PRO A 110 -10.74 12.46 -4.82
CA PRO A 110 -11.73 13.05 -5.70
C PRO A 110 -12.22 14.38 -5.12
N GLN A 111 -12.28 15.41 -5.95
CA GLN A 111 -12.78 16.69 -5.49
C GLN A 111 -14.28 16.62 -5.18
N GLY A 112 -14.70 17.27 -4.11
CA GLY A 112 -16.12 17.42 -3.81
C GLY A 112 -16.83 16.20 -3.21
N PHE A 113 -16.10 15.14 -2.78
CA PHE A 113 -16.76 14.02 -2.12
C PHE A 113 -17.37 14.43 -0.76
N ALA A 114 -18.55 13.91 -0.45
CA ALA A 114 -19.28 14.19 0.79
C ALA A 114 -19.08 13.12 1.86
N SER A 115 -18.77 11.90 1.45
CA SER A 115 -18.55 10.74 2.33
C SER A 115 -17.68 9.71 1.65
N ALA A 116 -17.13 8.77 2.43
CA ALA A 116 -16.37 7.65 1.90
C ALA A 116 -16.58 6.39 2.74
N VAL A 117 -16.31 5.24 2.15
CA VAL A 117 -16.26 3.95 2.84
C VAL A 117 -15.01 3.19 2.43
N ALA A 118 -14.18 2.86 3.40
CA ALA A 118 -13.07 1.93 3.20
C ALA A 118 -13.55 0.50 3.48
N PHE A 119 -13.11 -0.44 2.65
CA PHE A 119 -13.48 -1.84 2.72
C PHE A 119 -12.24 -2.73 2.59
N PRO A 120 -12.17 -3.84 3.35
CA PRO A 120 -11.05 -4.75 3.27
C PRO A 120 -11.08 -5.54 1.97
N LEU A 121 -9.89 -5.82 1.42
CA LEU A 121 -9.64 -6.82 0.40
C LEU A 121 -9.00 -8.06 1.04
N HIS A 122 -9.57 -8.51 2.16
CA HIS A 122 -8.99 -9.57 2.99
C HIS A 122 -7.50 -9.32 3.31
N SER A 123 -6.67 -10.33 3.15
CA SER A 123 -5.22 -10.24 3.40
C SER A 123 -4.42 -9.49 2.34
N VAL A 124 -5.02 -9.16 1.18
CA VAL A 124 -4.28 -8.54 0.07
C VAL A 124 -4.28 -7.01 0.12
N GLY A 125 -5.19 -6.37 0.86
CA GLY A 125 -5.21 -4.91 0.93
C GLY A 125 -6.53 -4.30 1.37
N ALA A 126 -6.81 -3.09 0.87
CA ALA A 126 -8.08 -2.40 1.06
C ALA A 126 -8.46 -1.55 -0.14
N GLY A 127 -9.76 -1.31 -0.31
CA GLY A 127 -10.30 -0.29 -1.19
C GLY A 127 -10.90 0.87 -0.39
N ILE A 128 -11.01 2.03 -1.02
CA ILE A 128 -11.79 3.15 -0.50
C ILE A 128 -12.65 3.72 -1.62
N LEU A 129 -13.95 3.80 -1.38
CA LEU A 129 -14.96 4.36 -2.27
C LEU A 129 -15.35 5.74 -1.75
N PHE A 130 -15.19 6.77 -2.59
CA PHE A 130 -15.62 8.15 -2.32
C PHE A 130 -16.96 8.40 -2.99
N LEU A 131 -17.88 9.06 -2.28
CA LEU A 131 -19.25 9.30 -2.71
C LEU A 131 -19.54 10.79 -2.73
N GLU A 132 -20.26 11.26 -3.77
CA GLU A 132 -20.70 12.66 -3.90
C GLU A 132 -21.74 13.05 -2.84
N LYS A 133 -22.45 12.08 -2.29
CA LYS A 133 -23.52 12.31 -1.31
C LYS A 133 -23.23 11.58 -0.01
N LYS A 134 -23.80 12.08 1.07
CA LYS A 134 -23.84 11.33 2.33
C LYS A 134 -24.71 10.09 2.14
N PHE A 135 -24.24 8.97 2.64
CA PHE A 135 -24.96 7.70 2.58
C PHE A 135 -25.14 7.11 3.99
N ARG A 136 -26.06 6.18 4.10
CA ARG A 136 -26.24 5.36 5.31
C ARG A 136 -25.88 3.92 4.98
N LEU A 137 -24.94 3.37 5.72
CA LEU A 137 -24.51 1.98 5.56
C LEU A 137 -25.53 1.03 6.17
N THR A 138 -26.52 0.63 5.37
CA THR A 138 -27.50 -0.40 5.74
C THR A 138 -26.85 -1.78 5.78
N ALA A 139 -27.50 -2.77 6.40
CA ALA A 139 -27.00 -4.15 6.44
C ALA A 139 -26.81 -4.73 5.02
N GLU A 140 -27.75 -4.44 4.12
CA GLU A 140 -27.69 -4.88 2.73
C GLU A 140 -26.50 -4.25 2.00
N LEU A 141 -26.32 -2.92 2.11
CA LEU A 141 -25.22 -2.22 1.49
C LEU A 141 -23.87 -2.67 2.05
N ARG A 142 -23.80 -2.94 3.37
CA ARG A 142 -22.64 -3.53 4.02
C ARG A 142 -22.27 -4.88 3.40
N SER A 143 -23.26 -5.77 3.28
CA SER A 143 -23.07 -7.09 2.66
C SER A 143 -22.61 -6.96 1.20
N PHE A 144 -23.22 -6.07 0.44
CA PHE A 144 -22.86 -5.83 -0.96
C PHE A 144 -21.42 -5.36 -1.12
N ILE A 145 -21.00 -4.31 -0.39
CA ILE A 145 -19.62 -3.80 -0.47
C ILE A 145 -18.62 -4.86 -0.02
N THR A 146 -18.93 -5.62 1.03
CA THR A 146 -18.06 -6.71 1.50
C THR A 146 -17.91 -7.81 0.44
N THR A 147 -19.00 -8.19 -0.23
CA THR A 147 -18.97 -9.19 -1.32
C THR A 147 -18.13 -8.70 -2.49
N VAL A 148 -18.31 -7.46 -2.93
CA VAL A 148 -17.51 -6.85 -3.99
C VAL A 148 -16.02 -6.83 -3.59
N GLY A 149 -15.69 -6.42 -2.36
CA GLY A 149 -14.33 -6.45 -1.83
C GLY A 149 -13.72 -7.86 -1.86
N SER A 150 -14.50 -8.88 -1.50
CA SER A 150 -14.06 -10.29 -1.54
C SER A 150 -13.76 -10.77 -2.97
N ILE A 151 -14.60 -10.42 -3.94
CA ILE A 151 -14.40 -10.81 -5.34
C ILE A 151 -13.14 -10.13 -5.91
N VAL A 152 -12.98 -8.84 -5.66
CA VAL A 152 -11.78 -8.09 -6.07
C VAL A 152 -10.52 -8.66 -5.41
N ALA A 153 -10.60 -9.01 -4.13
CA ALA A 153 -9.48 -9.63 -3.40
C ALA A 153 -9.05 -10.97 -4.02
N LEU A 154 -10.00 -11.82 -4.38
CA LEU A 154 -9.73 -13.12 -5.03
C LEU A 154 -9.05 -12.91 -6.39
N GLU A 155 -9.52 -11.96 -7.20
CA GLU A 155 -8.89 -11.65 -8.49
C GLU A 155 -7.46 -11.13 -8.33
N ILE A 156 -7.22 -10.26 -7.36
CA ILE A 156 -5.87 -9.76 -7.05
C ILE A 156 -4.96 -10.90 -6.57
N ALA A 157 -5.44 -11.75 -5.66
CA ALA A 157 -4.68 -12.90 -5.15
C ALA A 157 -4.29 -13.86 -6.29
N LYS A 158 -5.23 -14.19 -7.18
CA LYS A 158 -4.99 -15.00 -8.37
C LYS A 158 -3.84 -14.43 -9.23
N ARG A 159 -3.82 -13.12 -9.46
CA ARG A 159 -2.76 -12.46 -10.23
C ARG A 159 -1.40 -12.53 -9.54
N GLN A 160 -1.38 -12.41 -8.22
CA GLN A 160 -0.15 -12.54 -7.44
C GLN A 160 0.41 -13.97 -7.49
N GLU A 161 -0.45 -14.99 -7.49
CA GLU A 161 -0.04 -16.38 -7.64
C GLU A 161 0.43 -16.72 -9.06
N MET A 162 -0.21 -16.14 -10.08
CA MET A 162 0.14 -16.33 -11.50
C MET A 162 1.38 -15.53 -11.93
N ALA A 163 1.75 -14.49 -11.20
CA ALA A 163 2.99 -13.76 -11.46
C ALA A 163 4.18 -14.72 -11.25
N PRO A 164 5.06 -14.87 -12.26
CA PRO A 164 6.21 -15.77 -12.12
C PRO A 164 7.00 -15.36 -10.88
N LYS A 165 7.24 -16.30 -9.96
CA LYS A 165 7.95 -16.06 -8.69
C LYS A 165 9.31 -15.35 -8.89
N HIS A 166 9.88 -15.49 -10.07
CA HIS A 166 11.11 -14.81 -10.49
C HIS A 166 10.98 -13.29 -10.64
N ASN A 167 9.78 -12.78 -11.00
CA ASN A 167 9.53 -11.34 -11.12
C ASN A 167 9.20 -10.69 -9.78
N ILE A 168 8.65 -11.45 -8.83
CA ILE A 168 8.40 -10.93 -7.46
C ILE A 168 9.73 -10.62 -6.78
N LEU A 169 10.74 -11.45 -6.97
CA LEU A 169 12.09 -11.20 -6.46
C LEU A 169 12.75 -10.00 -7.17
N LYS A 170 12.68 -9.90 -8.51
CA LYS A 170 13.26 -8.75 -9.24
C LYS A 170 12.55 -7.44 -8.99
N THR A 171 11.21 -7.44 -8.86
CA THR A 171 10.44 -6.21 -8.57
C THR A 171 10.59 -5.79 -7.09
N ALA A 172 10.81 -6.73 -6.18
CA ALA A 172 11.16 -6.43 -4.80
C ALA A 172 12.60 -5.84 -4.67
N PHE A 173 13.47 -6.15 -5.64
CA PHE A 173 14.89 -5.74 -5.64
C PHE A 173 15.19 -4.48 -6.44
N ASN A 174 14.35 -4.12 -7.42
CA ASN A 174 14.43 -2.82 -8.08
C ASN A 174 13.70 -1.73 -7.28
N ARG A 175 13.35 -1.99 -6.01
CA ARG A 175 12.90 -0.95 -5.11
C ARG A 175 14.10 -0.10 -4.75
N ASP A 176 14.03 1.07 -5.30
CA ASP A 176 14.83 2.23 -5.01
C ASP A 176 15.18 2.26 -3.51
N THR A 177 16.44 1.97 -3.17
CA THR A 177 16.98 2.25 -1.85
C THR A 177 16.89 3.75 -1.52
N SER A 178 16.45 4.59 -2.46
CA SER A 178 16.08 6.00 -2.27
C SER A 178 14.89 6.20 -1.31
N SER A 179 14.13 5.14 -1.00
CA SER A 179 13.06 5.18 0.01
C SER A 179 13.56 5.05 1.45
N LEU A 180 14.82 4.65 1.65
CA LEU A 180 15.45 4.64 2.97
C LEU A 180 15.82 6.06 3.40
N THR A 181 15.52 6.40 4.64
CA THR A 181 16.04 7.64 5.26
C THR A 181 17.57 7.58 5.33
N ASN A 182 18.22 8.73 5.41
CA ASN A 182 19.69 8.80 5.54
C ASN A 182 20.21 7.92 6.69
N ARG A 183 19.48 7.86 7.82
CA ARG A 183 19.84 7.05 8.96
C ARG A 183 19.67 5.54 8.67
N GLU A 184 18.60 5.13 8.03
CA GLU A 184 18.41 3.73 7.63
C GLU A 184 19.44 3.26 6.61
N GLN A 185 19.91 4.15 5.72
CA GLN A 185 20.99 3.87 4.78
C GLN A 185 22.33 3.64 5.51
N VAL A 186 22.64 4.46 6.53
CA VAL A 186 23.83 4.26 7.36
C VAL A 186 23.75 2.94 8.12
N ILE A 187 22.61 2.62 8.72
CA ILE A 187 22.38 1.36 9.42
C ILE A 187 22.53 0.16 8.46
N LEU A 188 21.92 0.23 7.26
CA LEU A 188 22.06 -0.82 6.25
C LEU A 188 23.53 -1.06 5.86
N ARG A 189 24.28 0.01 5.64
CA ARG A 189 25.71 -0.09 5.34
C ARG A 189 26.48 -0.80 6.44
N LEU A 190 26.23 -0.45 7.70
CA LEU A 190 26.86 -1.08 8.85
C LEU A 190 26.44 -2.55 9.01
N ILE A 191 25.20 -2.89 8.66
CA ILE A 191 24.75 -4.28 8.60
C ILE A 191 25.54 -5.07 7.56
N ILE A 192 25.76 -4.50 6.37
CA ILE A 192 26.50 -5.14 5.27
C ILE A 192 27.98 -5.36 5.64
N THR A 193 28.57 -4.45 6.42
CA THR A 193 29.94 -4.62 6.92
C THR A 193 30.03 -5.59 8.11
N GLY A 194 28.93 -6.17 8.57
CA GLY A 194 28.90 -7.18 9.63
C GLY A 194 28.71 -6.63 11.04
N ALA A 195 28.57 -5.32 11.22
CA ALA A 195 28.43 -4.70 12.55
C ALA A 195 27.17 -5.18 13.30
N THR A 196 27.24 -5.50 14.57
CA THR A 196 26.14 -5.84 15.45
C THR A 196 25.27 -4.62 15.76
N ASN A 197 24.06 -4.81 16.27
CA ASN A 197 23.19 -3.67 16.65
C ASN A 197 23.82 -2.81 17.76
N THR A 198 24.59 -3.39 18.66
CA THR A 198 25.31 -2.67 19.71
C THR A 198 26.44 -1.80 19.13
N GLU A 199 27.20 -2.33 18.17
CA GLU A 199 28.25 -1.58 17.49
C GLU A 199 27.67 -0.46 16.63
N ILE A 200 26.58 -0.73 15.90
CA ILE A 200 25.83 0.27 15.14
C ILE A 200 25.35 1.39 16.08
N ALA A 201 24.74 1.04 17.21
CA ALA A 201 24.24 2.00 18.19
C ALA A 201 25.37 2.90 18.72
N GLY A 202 26.54 2.33 19.02
CA GLY A 202 27.73 3.08 19.42
C GLY A 202 28.24 4.03 18.34
N GLU A 203 28.27 3.59 17.07
CA GLU A 203 28.80 4.37 15.97
C GLU A 203 27.89 5.54 15.58
N ILE A 204 26.56 5.34 15.56
CA ILE A 204 25.60 6.39 15.17
C ILE A 204 25.07 7.22 16.35
N GLY A 205 25.49 6.91 17.60
CA GLY A 205 25.11 7.66 18.80
C GLY A 205 23.65 7.50 19.25
N PHE A 206 23.03 6.34 18.97
CA PHE A 206 21.64 6.03 19.36
C PHE A 206 21.56 4.83 20.31
N SER A 207 20.37 4.58 20.87
CA SER A 207 20.16 3.39 21.69
C SER A 207 20.08 2.12 20.85
N GLU A 208 20.54 0.99 21.39
CA GLU A 208 20.41 -0.32 20.72
C GLU A 208 18.97 -0.69 20.41
N SER A 209 18.02 -0.28 21.28
CA SER A 209 16.59 -0.49 21.07
C SER A 209 16.08 0.22 19.81
N LEU A 210 16.52 1.46 19.58
CA LEU A 210 16.17 2.21 18.38
C LEU A 210 16.79 1.56 17.13
N VAL A 211 18.07 1.18 17.19
CA VAL A 211 18.76 0.49 16.09
C VAL A 211 18.05 -0.81 15.74
N ARG A 212 17.59 -1.57 16.74
CA ARG A 212 16.80 -2.80 16.51
C ARG A 212 15.49 -2.52 15.77
N GLN A 213 14.77 -1.47 16.16
CA GLN A 213 13.52 -1.07 15.48
C GLN A 213 13.77 -0.65 14.03
N GLU A 214 14.79 0.18 13.78
CA GLU A 214 15.19 0.61 12.44
C GLU A 214 15.66 -0.59 11.59
N THR A 215 16.42 -1.51 12.16
CA THR A 215 16.88 -2.74 11.49
C THR A 215 15.70 -3.60 11.04
N ILE A 216 14.68 -3.76 11.88
CA ILE A 216 13.45 -4.48 11.50
C ILE A 216 12.71 -3.74 10.37
N ALA A 217 12.64 -2.41 10.44
CA ALA A 217 12.03 -1.60 9.39
C ALA A 217 12.77 -1.76 8.05
N ILE A 218 14.11 -1.76 8.08
CA ILE A 218 14.97 -2.00 6.90
C ILE A 218 14.71 -3.41 6.32
N TYR A 219 14.68 -4.45 7.16
CA TYR A 219 14.40 -5.82 6.69
C TYR A 219 13.03 -5.92 6.02
N ASN A 220 12.01 -5.31 6.63
CA ASN A 220 10.67 -5.26 6.08
C ASN A 220 10.63 -4.48 4.75
N LEU A 221 11.36 -3.36 4.66
CA LEU A 221 11.44 -2.56 3.44
C LEU A 221 12.12 -3.33 2.30
N LEU A 222 13.22 -4.02 2.60
CA LEU A 222 14.00 -4.78 1.63
C LEU A 222 13.40 -6.17 1.33
N GLY A 223 12.34 -6.58 2.03
CA GLY A 223 11.70 -7.88 1.88
C GLY A 223 12.64 -9.04 2.23
N VAL A 224 13.46 -8.86 3.29
CA VAL A 224 14.38 -9.89 3.79
C VAL A 224 13.95 -10.37 5.17
N SER A 225 14.22 -11.63 5.47
CA SER A 225 13.89 -12.24 6.77
C SER A 225 14.85 -11.85 7.90
N GLY A 226 16.03 -11.29 7.55
CA GLY A 226 17.01 -10.88 8.53
C GLY A 226 18.40 -10.61 7.94
N ARG A 227 19.36 -10.36 8.84
CA ARG A 227 20.75 -10.01 8.51
C ARG A 227 21.44 -11.03 7.61
N LYS A 228 21.26 -12.31 7.89
CA LYS A 228 21.89 -13.38 7.12
C LYS A 228 21.51 -13.30 5.64
N GLU A 229 20.24 -13.08 5.36
CA GLU A 229 19.74 -12.95 3.99
C GLU A 229 20.30 -11.70 3.28
N ILE A 230 20.48 -10.57 3.98
CA ILE A 230 21.16 -9.40 3.41
C ILE A 230 22.59 -9.74 3.00
N LEU A 231 23.33 -10.41 3.87
CA LEU A 231 24.74 -10.77 3.59
C LEU A 231 24.87 -11.79 2.46
N GLU A 232 23.96 -12.77 2.38
CA GLU A 232 23.91 -13.73 1.28
C GLU A 232 23.68 -13.00 -0.05
N ARG A 233 22.72 -12.08 -0.10
CA ARG A 233 22.40 -11.32 -1.32
C ARG A 233 23.52 -10.39 -1.77
N VAL A 234 24.19 -9.73 -0.83
CA VAL A 234 25.38 -8.91 -1.14
C VAL A 234 26.52 -9.76 -1.67
N SER A 235 26.67 -11.01 -1.18
CA SER A 235 27.70 -11.93 -1.70
C SER A 235 27.39 -12.42 -3.12
N GLU A 236 26.11 -12.54 -3.48
CA GLU A 236 25.66 -12.93 -4.82
C GLU A 236 25.70 -11.77 -5.83
N ASP A 237 25.36 -10.55 -5.39
CA ASP A 237 25.37 -9.33 -6.18
C ASP A 237 25.84 -8.14 -5.30
N PRO A 238 27.14 -7.78 -5.34
CA PRO A 238 27.70 -6.68 -4.56
C PRO A 238 27.07 -5.32 -4.86
N ASP A 239 26.49 -5.13 -6.03
CA ASP A 239 25.88 -3.87 -6.47
C ASP A 239 24.42 -3.74 -6.09
N ILE A 240 23.82 -4.78 -5.52
CA ILE A 240 22.37 -4.82 -5.20
C ILE A 240 21.92 -3.69 -4.26
N PHE A 241 22.83 -3.16 -3.44
CA PHE A 241 22.59 -2.04 -2.53
C PHE A 241 23.51 -0.83 -2.82
N ALA A 242 24.14 -0.77 -4.00
CA ALA A 242 25.12 0.27 -4.35
C ALA A 242 24.54 1.69 -4.21
N SER A 243 23.27 1.90 -4.58
CA SER A 243 22.58 3.20 -4.43
C SER A 243 22.39 3.60 -2.96
N ALA A 244 22.11 2.64 -2.06
CA ALA A 244 22.02 2.90 -0.62
C ALA A 244 23.36 3.19 0.04
N ILE A 245 24.42 2.60 -0.50
CA ILE A 245 25.79 2.76 0.01
C ILE A 245 26.40 4.09 -0.44
N ALA A 246 26.10 4.55 -1.67
CA ALA A 246 26.68 5.75 -2.27
C ALA A 246 26.31 7.06 -1.56
N VAL A 247 25.09 7.19 -1.05
CA VAL A 247 24.61 8.40 -0.35
C VAL A 247 25.29 8.58 1.01
N GLY A 248 25.68 7.49 1.68
CA GLY A 248 26.36 7.53 2.99
C GLY A 248 27.79 8.06 2.98
N LEU A 249 28.45 8.11 1.82
CA LEU A 249 29.82 8.60 1.69
C LEU A 249 29.94 10.13 1.78
N ALA A 250 28.85 10.87 1.56
CA ALA A 250 28.85 12.33 1.60
C ALA A 250 28.79 12.92 3.03
N ILE A 251 28.40 12.14 4.04
CA ILE A 251 28.16 12.63 5.40
C ILE A 251 29.36 12.41 6.33
N THR A 252 30.33 11.57 5.96
CA THR A 252 31.49 11.25 6.79
C THR A 252 32.65 12.25 6.62
N LYS A 253 32.48 13.34 5.87
CA LYS A 253 33.48 14.39 5.62
C LYS A 253 33.03 15.80 5.99
N ALA A 254 32.18 15.96 6.99
CA ALA A 254 31.82 17.27 7.55
C ALA A 254 32.04 17.29 9.07
#